data_3d3867f4e70a525050ad1a8ce2e7608b
#
_entry.id   3d3867f4e70a525050ad1a8ce2e7608b
#
_cell.length_a   1.000
_cell.length_b   1.000
_cell.length_c   1.000
_cell.angle_alpha   90.00
_cell.angle_beta   90.00
_cell.angle_gamma   90.00
#
_symmetry.space_group_name_H-M   'P 1'
#
loop_
_entity.id
_entity.type
_entity.pdbx_description
1 polymer ?
#
loop_
_entity_poly.entity_id
_entity_poly.type
_entity_poly.pdbx_seq_one_letter_code
_entity_poly.pdbx_strand_id
1 'polypeptide(L)'
;MLRLSKKVDYAIILLSHLGEASGPISAQEVSSHYHLPQPMIANILKQLAASQLVESTRGVQGGYVLQRQADQISLAEIVRVIDGPFNFVECAHEPSECRVSATCPTRTPLQALHGRLYEFMESVTLENLIQHHELQPV
;
A
#
# COMPACT_ATOMS: atom_id res chain seq x y z
N MET A 1 2.90 2.16 17.79
CA MET A 1 3.56 0.91 17.33
C MET A 1 3.63 0.93 15.80
N LEU A 2 4.79 0.69 15.24
CA LEU A 2 4.98 0.69 13.79
C LEU A 2 4.43 -0.62 13.19
N ARG A 3 3.32 -0.53 12.49
CA ARG A 3 2.70 -1.67 11.77
C ARG A 3 1.90 -1.18 10.58
N LEU A 4 1.79 -1.99 9.57
CA LEU A 4 0.84 -1.77 8.48
C LEU A 4 -0.58 -2.07 8.99
N SER A 5 -1.57 -1.32 8.51
CA SER A 5 -2.95 -1.61 8.83
C SER A 5 -3.41 -2.90 8.14
N LYS A 6 -4.45 -3.54 8.68
CA LYS A 6 -5.06 -4.71 8.01
C LYS A 6 -5.59 -4.40 6.61
N LYS A 7 -6.01 -3.16 6.37
CA LYS A 7 -6.44 -2.75 5.03
C LYS A 7 -5.27 -2.74 4.04
N VAL A 8 -4.09 -2.26 4.48
CA VAL A 8 -2.87 -2.30 3.66
C VAL A 8 -2.45 -3.73 3.39
N ASP A 9 -2.45 -4.61 4.41
CA ASP A 9 -2.16 -6.04 4.22
C ASP A 9 -3.07 -6.65 3.15
N TYR A 10 -4.37 -6.41 3.23
CA TYR A 10 -5.34 -6.93 2.27
C TYR A 10 -5.18 -6.30 0.88
N ALA A 11 -4.81 -5.02 0.80
CA ALA A 11 -4.49 -4.38 -0.47
C ALA A 11 -3.27 -5.01 -1.15
N ILE A 12 -2.22 -5.34 -0.39
CA ILE A 12 -1.04 -6.04 -0.90
C ILE A 12 -1.43 -7.44 -1.41
N ILE A 13 -2.21 -8.21 -0.64
CA ILE A 13 -2.70 -9.53 -1.06
C ILE A 13 -3.49 -9.41 -2.37
N LEU A 14 -4.42 -8.46 -2.46
CA LEU A 14 -5.22 -8.19 -3.64
C LEU A 14 -4.36 -7.88 -4.87
N LEU A 15 -3.47 -6.90 -4.73
CA LEU A 15 -2.59 -6.46 -5.82
C LEU A 15 -1.65 -7.57 -6.26
N SER A 16 -1.12 -8.36 -5.33
CA SER A 16 -0.27 -9.52 -5.64
C SER A 16 -1.04 -10.56 -6.43
N HIS A 17 -2.26 -10.88 -6.00
CA HIS A 17 -3.13 -11.84 -6.70
C HIS A 17 -3.48 -11.37 -8.12
N LEU A 18 -3.79 -10.08 -8.29
CA LEU A 18 -4.03 -9.50 -9.62
C LEU A 18 -2.76 -9.50 -10.48
N GLY A 19 -1.59 -9.29 -9.88
CA GLY A 19 -0.31 -9.29 -10.59
C GLY A 19 0.09 -10.66 -11.13
N GLU A 20 -0.32 -11.74 -10.46
CA GLU A 20 -0.07 -13.12 -10.88
C GLU A 20 -1.16 -13.68 -11.81
N ALA A 21 -2.32 -13.03 -11.85
CA ALA A 21 -3.44 -13.50 -12.65
C ALA A 21 -3.24 -13.24 -14.14
N SER A 22 -3.72 -14.15 -14.96
CA SER A 22 -3.69 -14.03 -16.43
C SER A 22 -4.91 -13.28 -17.01
N GLY A 23 -5.82 -12.81 -16.18
CA GLY A 23 -7.03 -12.10 -16.60
C GLY A 23 -7.74 -11.40 -15.44
N PRO A 24 -8.89 -10.78 -15.69
CA PRO A 24 -9.64 -10.07 -14.66
C PRO A 24 -10.08 -10.98 -13.52
N ILE A 25 -9.97 -10.49 -12.29
CA ILE A 25 -10.35 -11.19 -11.06
C ILE A 25 -11.43 -10.38 -10.35
N SER A 26 -12.52 -11.04 -9.96
CA SER A 26 -13.61 -10.41 -9.22
C SER A 26 -13.30 -10.27 -7.74
N ALA A 27 -13.96 -9.30 -7.09
CA ALA A 27 -13.88 -9.14 -5.64
C ALA A 27 -14.34 -10.40 -4.89
N GLN A 28 -15.32 -11.12 -5.43
CA GLN A 28 -15.83 -12.35 -4.84
C GLN A 28 -14.80 -13.49 -4.91
N GLU A 29 -14.07 -13.61 -6.01
CA GLU A 29 -13.00 -14.62 -6.15
C GLU A 29 -11.93 -14.42 -5.09
N VAL A 30 -11.43 -13.19 -4.92
CA VAL A 30 -10.42 -12.88 -3.90
C VAL A 30 -10.96 -13.12 -2.49
N SER A 31 -12.17 -12.64 -2.21
CA SER A 31 -12.84 -12.85 -0.92
C SER A 31 -12.96 -14.34 -0.58
N SER A 32 -13.38 -15.17 -1.53
CA SER A 32 -13.53 -16.61 -1.35
C SER A 32 -12.19 -17.31 -1.21
N HIS A 33 -11.20 -16.93 -2.03
CA HIS A 33 -9.89 -17.58 -2.05
C HIS A 33 -9.11 -17.38 -0.73
N TYR A 34 -9.16 -16.15 -0.18
CA TYR A 34 -8.43 -15.79 1.04
C TYR A 34 -9.30 -15.76 2.30
N HIS A 35 -10.58 -16.11 2.20
CA HIS A 35 -11.55 -16.04 3.30
C HIS A 35 -11.64 -14.64 3.95
N LEU A 36 -11.62 -13.61 3.11
CA LEU A 36 -11.67 -12.20 3.54
C LEU A 36 -13.09 -11.63 3.41
N PRO A 37 -13.46 -10.65 4.26
CA PRO A 37 -14.78 -10.01 4.17
C PRO A 37 -14.98 -9.29 2.83
N GLN A 38 -15.96 -9.73 2.03
CA GLN A 38 -16.24 -9.19 0.70
C GLN A 38 -16.48 -7.67 0.70
N PRO A 39 -17.23 -7.06 1.66
CA PRO A 39 -17.42 -5.61 1.69
C PRO A 39 -16.10 -4.84 1.86
N MET A 40 -15.17 -5.37 2.63
CA MET A 40 -13.85 -4.77 2.81
C MET A 40 -13.03 -4.84 1.52
N ILE A 41 -13.02 -5.99 0.86
CA ILE A 41 -12.33 -6.19 -0.42
C ILE A 41 -12.91 -5.24 -1.49
N ALA A 42 -14.22 -5.14 -1.60
CA ALA A 42 -14.86 -4.22 -2.54
C ALA A 42 -14.48 -2.75 -2.27
N ASN A 43 -14.40 -2.35 -1.01
CA ASN A 43 -13.98 -1.00 -0.62
C ASN A 43 -12.51 -0.72 -0.98
N ILE A 44 -11.62 -1.67 -0.70
CA ILE A 44 -10.19 -1.55 -1.05
C ILE A 44 -10.01 -1.45 -2.57
N LEU A 45 -10.67 -2.32 -3.34
CA LEU A 45 -10.63 -2.27 -4.81
C LEU A 45 -11.12 -0.94 -5.36
N LYS A 46 -12.17 -0.37 -4.76
CA LYS A 46 -12.67 0.97 -5.12
C LYS A 46 -11.63 2.06 -4.89
N GLN A 47 -10.92 2.03 -3.76
CA GLN A 47 -9.85 2.98 -3.47
C GLN A 47 -8.67 2.81 -4.44
N LEU A 48 -8.27 1.58 -4.71
CA LEU A 48 -7.20 1.26 -5.67
C LEU A 48 -7.56 1.69 -7.10
N ALA A 49 -8.81 1.52 -7.51
CA ALA A 49 -9.30 1.96 -8.82
C ALA A 49 -9.31 3.50 -8.93
N ALA A 50 -9.75 4.20 -7.89
CA ALA A 50 -9.74 5.66 -7.84
C ALA A 50 -8.33 6.25 -7.96
N SER A 51 -7.31 5.52 -7.49
CA SER A 51 -5.90 5.90 -7.56
C SER A 51 -5.17 5.33 -8.78
N GLN A 52 -5.89 4.71 -9.71
CA GLN A 52 -5.35 4.15 -10.96
C GLN A 52 -4.29 3.04 -10.74
N LEU A 53 -4.36 2.32 -9.65
CA LEU A 53 -3.56 1.11 -9.41
C LEU A 53 -4.20 -0.12 -10.02
N VAL A 54 -5.52 -0.16 -10.06
CA VAL A 54 -6.31 -1.21 -10.72
C VAL A 54 -7.33 -0.58 -11.65
N GLU A 55 -7.75 -1.36 -12.64
CA GLU A 55 -8.80 -1.01 -13.58
C GLU A 55 -9.92 -2.06 -13.49
N SER A 56 -11.18 -1.60 -13.49
CA SER A 56 -12.32 -2.49 -13.52
C SER A 56 -12.78 -2.74 -14.96
N THR A 57 -13.00 -3.99 -15.29
CA THR A 57 -13.60 -4.41 -16.56
C THR A 57 -15.00 -4.91 -16.33
N ARG A 58 -15.96 -4.48 -17.17
CA ARG A 58 -17.37 -4.87 -17.09
C ARG A 58 -17.63 -6.14 -17.94
N GLY A 59 -18.68 -6.86 -17.59
CA GLY A 59 -19.18 -8.02 -18.34
C GLY A 59 -19.20 -9.30 -17.51
N VAL A 60 -19.60 -10.42 -18.14
CA VAL A 60 -19.73 -11.74 -17.50
C VAL A 60 -18.36 -12.27 -17.03
N GLN A 61 -17.29 -11.90 -17.73
CA GLN A 61 -15.90 -12.18 -17.36
C GLN A 61 -15.19 -10.92 -16.87
N GLY A 62 -15.94 -9.97 -16.32
CA GLY A 62 -15.41 -8.74 -15.76
C GLY A 62 -14.75 -8.96 -14.40
N GLY A 63 -14.03 -7.95 -13.96
CA GLY A 63 -13.32 -7.95 -12.69
C GLY A 63 -12.31 -6.83 -12.65
N TYR A 64 -11.21 -7.05 -11.95
CA TYR A 64 -10.14 -6.08 -11.80
C TYR A 64 -8.82 -6.62 -12.35
N VAL A 65 -8.05 -5.75 -12.96
CA VAL A 65 -6.67 -6.01 -13.42
C VAL A 65 -5.76 -4.91 -12.90
N LEU A 66 -4.45 -5.17 -12.81
CA LEU A 66 -3.50 -4.10 -12.56
C LEU A 66 -3.50 -3.11 -13.71
N GLN A 67 -3.54 -1.82 -13.42
CA GLN A 67 -3.47 -0.76 -14.42
C GLN A 67 -2.03 -0.40 -14.80
N ARG A 68 -1.09 -0.70 -13.91
CA ARG A 68 0.36 -0.51 -14.12
C ARG A 68 1.10 -1.80 -13.82
N GLN A 69 2.33 -1.90 -14.33
CA GLN A 69 3.19 -3.04 -14.04
C GLN A 69 3.55 -3.10 -12.54
N ALA A 70 3.72 -4.30 -12.02
CA ALA A 70 3.99 -4.50 -10.59
C ALA A 70 5.31 -3.87 -10.12
N ASP A 71 6.30 -3.76 -11.00
CA ASP A 71 7.58 -3.08 -10.74
C ASP A 71 7.46 -1.54 -10.63
N GLN A 72 6.32 -0.99 -11.08
CA GLN A 72 6.02 0.45 -11.04
C GLN A 72 5.10 0.86 -9.88
N ILE A 73 4.72 -0.07 -9.03
CA ILE A 73 3.87 0.17 -7.85
C ILE A 73 4.72 -0.04 -6.61
N SER A 74 4.96 1.03 -5.83
CA SER A 74 5.73 0.95 -4.60
C SER A 74 4.85 0.63 -3.38
N LEU A 75 5.46 0.05 -2.35
CA LEU A 75 4.81 -0.16 -1.05
C LEU A 75 4.34 1.17 -0.44
N ALA A 76 5.15 2.22 -0.56
CA ALA A 76 4.80 3.55 -0.08
C ALA A 76 3.53 4.09 -0.76
N GLU A 77 3.38 3.87 -2.06
CA GLU A 77 2.18 4.27 -2.79
C GLU A 77 0.95 3.49 -2.33
N ILE A 78 1.06 2.18 -2.12
CA ILE A 78 -0.05 1.35 -1.61
C ILE A 78 -0.49 1.87 -0.23
N VAL A 79 0.45 2.11 0.68
CA VAL A 79 0.16 2.66 2.02
C VAL A 79 -0.55 4.01 1.91
N ARG A 80 -0.04 4.91 1.08
CA ARG A 80 -0.61 6.25 0.87
C ARG A 80 -2.05 6.20 0.35
N VAL A 81 -2.33 5.30 -0.58
CA VAL A 81 -3.67 5.14 -1.18
C VAL A 81 -4.69 4.62 -0.17
N ILE A 82 -4.28 3.69 0.69
CA ILE A 82 -5.19 3.00 1.61
C ILE A 82 -5.35 3.72 2.94
N ASP A 83 -4.26 4.14 3.57
CA ASP A 83 -4.24 4.73 4.90
C ASP A 83 -3.94 6.24 4.91
N GLY A 84 -3.57 6.81 3.76
CA GLY A 84 -3.10 8.19 3.68
C GLY A 84 -1.58 8.32 3.88
N PRO A 85 -1.08 9.55 4.10
CA PRO A 85 0.35 9.80 4.24
C PRO A 85 0.98 8.95 5.34
N PHE A 86 2.14 8.36 5.04
CA PHE A 86 2.92 7.65 6.03
C PHE A 86 3.50 8.63 7.06
N ASN A 87 3.15 8.43 8.33
CA ASN A 87 3.62 9.25 9.44
C ASN A 87 4.29 8.38 10.50
N PHE A 88 5.61 8.40 10.53
CA PHE A 88 6.40 7.75 11.58
C PHE A 88 6.45 8.61 12.86
N VAL A 89 6.51 9.92 12.69
CA VAL A 89 6.49 10.92 13.76
C VAL A 89 5.59 12.09 13.35
N GLU A 90 4.82 12.63 14.27
CA GLU A 90 3.89 13.74 14.02
C GLU A 90 4.60 14.96 13.39
N CYS A 91 5.78 15.31 13.89
CA CYS A 91 6.55 16.46 13.40
C CYS A 91 7.15 16.29 12.00
N ALA A 92 7.05 15.11 11.38
CA ALA A 92 7.52 14.92 10.01
C ALA A 92 6.54 15.50 8.98
N HIS A 93 5.26 15.52 9.32
CA HIS A 93 4.20 16.01 8.42
C HIS A 93 3.80 17.46 8.75
N GLU A 94 3.44 17.73 10.01
CA GLU A 94 3.03 19.05 10.49
C GLU A 94 3.80 19.45 11.75
N PRO A 95 4.90 20.21 11.61
CA PRO A 95 5.70 20.63 12.76
C PRO A 95 4.92 21.46 13.80
N SER A 96 3.84 22.11 13.38
CA SER A 96 2.97 22.93 14.26
C SER A 96 2.10 22.12 15.21
N GLU A 97 1.84 20.85 14.92
CA GLU A 97 1.01 19.99 15.78
C GLU A 97 1.74 19.49 17.01
N CYS A 98 3.07 19.45 16.98
CA CYS A 98 3.87 18.98 18.10
C CYS A 98 4.20 20.12 19.06
N ARG A 99 3.68 20.05 20.29
CA ARG A 99 3.86 21.08 21.35
C ARG A 99 5.33 21.38 21.68
N VAL A 100 6.23 20.42 21.55
CA VAL A 100 7.65 20.56 21.87
C VAL A 100 8.53 20.79 20.64
N SER A 101 7.93 20.98 19.47
CA SER A 101 8.63 21.07 18.19
C SER A 101 9.75 22.11 18.19
N ALA A 102 9.55 23.26 18.83
CA ALA A 102 10.52 24.35 18.86
C ALA A 102 11.79 24.04 19.68
N THR A 103 11.67 23.18 20.69
CA THR A 103 12.75 22.86 21.67
C THR A 103 13.16 21.38 21.64
N CYS A 104 12.59 20.60 20.75
CA CYS A 104 12.79 19.15 20.72
C CYS A 104 14.20 18.77 20.20
N PRO A 105 15.06 18.16 21.03
CA PRO A 105 16.43 17.79 20.61
C PRO A 105 16.46 16.61 19.63
N THR A 106 15.38 15.81 19.56
CA THR A 106 15.28 14.62 18.69
C THR A 106 14.53 14.88 17.40
N ARG A 107 14.04 16.09 17.16
CA ARG A 107 13.27 16.43 15.96
C ARG A 107 14.00 16.11 14.67
N THR A 108 15.20 16.64 14.49
CA THR A 108 16.00 16.44 13.28
C THR A 108 16.36 14.97 13.02
N PRO A 109 16.89 14.21 13.99
CA PRO A 109 17.17 12.79 13.76
C PRO A 109 15.92 11.94 13.51
N LEU A 110 14.78 12.25 14.13
CA LEU A 110 13.54 11.52 13.88
C LEU A 110 12.93 11.85 12.51
N GLN A 111 13.03 13.08 12.04
CA GLN A 111 12.66 13.46 10.69
C GLN A 111 13.57 12.77 9.64
N ALA A 112 14.87 12.70 9.90
CA ALA A 112 15.79 11.97 9.03
C ALA A 112 15.46 10.47 8.98
N LEU A 113 15.11 9.87 10.12
CA LEU A 113 14.68 8.47 10.18
C LEU A 113 13.37 8.25 9.40
N HIS A 114 12.39 9.16 9.56
CA HIS A 114 11.15 9.14 8.78
C HIS A 114 11.43 9.12 7.27
N GLY A 115 12.30 10.00 6.79
CA GLY A 115 12.69 10.07 5.38
C GLY A 115 13.29 8.75 4.88
N ARG A 116 14.22 8.15 5.66
CA ARG A 116 14.83 6.86 5.29
C ARG A 116 13.84 5.71 5.24
N LEU A 117 12.89 5.67 6.19
CA LEU A 117 11.83 4.66 6.17
C LEU A 117 10.92 4.83 4.95
N TYR A 118 10.59 6.08 4.61
CA TYR A 118 9.80 6.38 3.43
C TYR A 118 10.53 5.97 2.13
N GLU A 119 11.79 6.36 1.98
CA GLU A 119 12.65 5.97 0.84
C GLU A 119 12.75 4.45 0.71
N PHE A 120 12.90 3.74 1.83
CA PHE A 120 12.90 2.29 1.83
C PHE A 120 11.58 1.72 1.28
N MET A 121 10.42 2.22 1.77
CA MET A 121 9.12 1.78 1.27
C MET A 121 8.90 2.15 -0.21
N GLU A 122 9.45 3.27 -0.69
CA GLU A 122 9.43 3.62 -2.10
C GLU A 122 10.27 2.66 -2.96
N SER A 123 11.36 2.12 -2.41
CA SER A 123 12.22 1.16 -3.12
C SER A 123 11.65 -0.25 -3.20
N VAL A 124 10.69 -0.60 -2.34
CA VAL A 124 10.01 -1.91 -2.35
C VAL A 124 8.85 -1.87 -3.33
N THR A 125 8.91 -2.66 -4.38
CA THR A 125 7.85 -2.74 -5.39
C THR A 125 6.90 -3.90 -5.14
N LEU A 126 5.71 -3.84 -5.74
CA LEU A 126 4.76 -4.94 -5.73
C LEU A 126 5.38 -6.20 -6.34
N GLU A 127 6.22 -6.06 -7.37
CA GLU A 127 6.93 -7.18 -7.98
C GLU A 127 7.86 -7.88 -6.97
N ASN A 128 8.58 -7.12 -6.14
CA ASN A 128 9.41 -7.70 -5.08
C ASN A 128 8.57 -8.53 -4.10
N LEU A 129 7.37 -8.08 -3.77
CA LEU A 129 6.45 -8.77 -2.86
C LEU A 129 5.87 -10.05 -3.50
N ILE A 130 5.56 -10.02 -4.81
CA ILE A 130 5.03 -11.18 -5.55
C ILE A 130 6.10 -12.26 -5.70
N GLN A 131 7.31 -11.88 -6.08
CA GLN A 131 8.37 -12.84 -6.41
C GLN A 131 9.05 -13.45 -5.16
N HIS A 132 8.58 -13.13 -3.97
CA HIS A 132 9.18 -13.58 -2.70
C HIS A 132 10.70 -13.32 -2.61
N HIS A 133 11.19 -12.30 -3.30
CA HIS A 133 12.58 -11.91 -3.20
C HIS A 133 12.89 -11.46 -1.77
N GLU A 134 13.94 -12.02 -1.18
CA GLU A 134 14.50 -11.48 0.05
C GLU A 134 14.85 -10.00 -0.22
N LEU A 135 14.21 -9.12 0.54
CA LEU A 135 14.55 -7.71 0.52
C LEU A 135 15.99 -7.59 1.00
N GLN A 136 16.85 -7.06 0.13
CA GLN A 136 18.25 -6.91 0.52
C GLN A 136 18.34 -6.01 1.76
N PRO A 137 19.15 -6.38 2.76
CA PRO A 137 19.34 -5.54 3.93
C PRO A 137 19.91 -4.19 3.48
N VAL A 138 19.34 -3.17 4.05
CA VAL A 138 19.74 -1.78 3.81
C VAL A 138 21.10 -1.53 4.42
#